data_510aaded4df91da99e6640e5cb78f331
#
_entry.id   510aaded4df91da99e6640e5cb78f331
#
_cell.length_a   1.000
_cell.length_b   1.000
_cell.length_c   1.000
_cell.angle_alpha   90.00
_cell.angle_beta   90.00
_cell.angle_gamma   90.00
#
_symmetry.space_group_name_H-M   'P 1'
#
loop_
_entity.id
_entity.type
_entity.pdbx_description
1 polymer ?
#
loop_
_entity_poly.entity_id
_entity_poly.type
_entity_poly.pdbx_seq_one_letter_code
_entity_poly.pdbx_strand_id
1 'polypeptide(L)'
;MSGLPTISYSTLAVLSDSIPVWGTCHRRIGNNVILMDDTGGLTCYKCFNLVLRSSNVLQIHTAGLDKCYTTEERAMADCPSDMMIREQRAREIMLYRKFFLTDDVLYLHHRTIH
;
A
#
# COMPACT_ATOMS: atom_id res chain seq x y z
N MET A 1 3.06 -4.70 -32.58
CA MET A 1 2.38 -4.61 -32.31
C MET A 1 1.68 -4.49 -31.52
N SER A 2 1.50 -4.01 -30.99
CA SER A 2 0.71 -4.23 -30.18
C SER A 2 -0.09 -3.24 -29.68
N GLY A 3 -1.17 -2.94 -29.72
CA GLY A 3 -2.03 -2.05 -29.01
C GLY A 3 -2.64 -2.62 -27.76
N LEU A 4 -2.24 -3.81 -27.37
CA LEU A 4 -2.80 -4.47 -26.19
C LEU A 4 -1.97 -4.15 -24.96
N PRO A 5 -2.61 -3.86 -23.81
CA PRO A 5 -1.90 -3.62 -22.57
C PRO A 5 -1.21 -4.91 -22.10
N THR A 6 -0.03 -4.75 -21.53
CA THR A 6 0.68 -5.84 -20.89
C THR A 6 0.29 -5.89 -19.42
N ILE A 7 -0.09 -7.06 -18.94
CA ILE A 7 -0.43 -7.28 -17.54
C ILE A 7 0.67 -8.09 -16.90
N SER A 8 1.24 -7.55 -15.86
CA SER A 8 2.24 -8.27 -15.07
C SER A 8 1.79 -8.36 -13.61
N TYR A 9 2.35 -9.33 -12.90
CA TYR A 9 2.06 -9.55 -11.49
C TYR A 9 3.34 -9.60 -10.70
N SER A 10 3.34 -8.95 -9.56
CA SER A 10 4.38 -9.11 -8.55
C SER A 10 3.73 -9.59 -7.26
N THR A 11 4.52 -10.23 -6.41
CA THR A 11 4.02 -10.74 -5.14
C THR A 11 4.46 -9.81 -4.02
N LEU A 12 3.49 -9.40 -3.20
CA LEU A 12 3.73 -8.57 -2.03
C LEU A 12 3.35 -9.37 -0.80
N ALA A 13 4.27 -9.45 0.17
CA ALA A 13 4.00 -10.09 1.45
C ALA A 13 3.40 -9.07 2.40
N VAL A 14 2.28 -9.45 3.04
CA VAL A 14 1.64 -8.63 4.06
C VAL A 14 1.63 -9.43 5.35
N LEU A 15 2.35 -8.96 6.36
CA LEU A 15 2.41 -9.57 7.67
C LEU A 15 1.44 -8.87 8.61
N SER A 16 1.28 -9.41 9.82
CA SER A 16 0.35 -8.83 10.79
C SER A 16 0.74 -7.42 11.23
N ASP A 17 2.03 -7.08 11.18
CA ASP A 17 2.54 -5.80 11.67
C ASP A 17 3.38 -5.04 10.64
N SER A 18 3.50 -5.54 9.43
CA SER A 18 4.37 -4.91 8.44
C SER A 18 4.01 -5.31 7.02
N ILE A 19 4.38 -4.46 6.08
CA ILE A 19 4.49 -4.78 4.67
C ILE A 19 5.97 -4.54 4.36
N PRO A 20 6.82 -5.59 4.30
CA PRO A 20 8.27 -5.42 4.33
C PRO A 20 8.84 -4.45 3.30
N VAL A 21 8.22 -4.38 2.11
CA VAL A 21 8.66 -3.44 1.08
C VAL A 21 8.38 -1.98 1.46
N TRP A 22 7.33 -1.75 2.26
CA TRP A 22 6.86 -0.40 2.59
C TRP A 22 7.16 0.01 4.03
N GLY A 23 7.32 -0.94 4.92
CA GLY A 23 7.67 -0.64 6.29
C GLY A 23 6.88 -1.38 7.34
N THR A 24 7.09 -0.97 8.59
CA THR A 24 6.45 -1.55 9.78
C THR A 24 5.30 -0.66 10.20
N CYS A 25 4.22 -1.26 10.68
CA CYS A 25 3.06 -0.53 11.14
C CYS A 25 3.42 0.33 12.35
N HIS A 26 3.27 1.64 12.21
CA HIS A 26 3.55 2.60 13.28
C HIS A 26 2.26 3.02 13.98
N ARG A 27 1.21 3.31 13.21
CA ARG A 27 -0.08 3.72 13.77
C ARG A 27 -1.20 3.41 12.79
N ARG A 28 -2.35 3.05 13.33
CA ARG A 28 -3.57 2.85 12.53
C ARG A 28 -4.68 3.74 13.06
N ILE A 29 -5.33 4.46 12.15
CA ILE A 29 -6.48 5.30 12.46
C ILE A 29 -7.55 5.00 11.42
N GLY A 30 -8.58 4.23 11.82
CA GLY A 30 -9.60 3.77 10.88
C GLY A 30 -8.98 2.95 9.77
N ASN A 31 -9.19 3.38 8.53
CA ASN A 31 -8.63 2.72 7.36
C ASN A 31 -7.25 3.27 6.96
N ASN A 32 -6.76 4.26 7.68
CA ASN A 32 -5.45 4.84 7.41
C ASN A 32 -4.39 4.17 8.28
N VAL A 33 -3.28 3.79 7.66
CA VAL A 33 -2.16 3.15 8.34
C VAL A 33 -0.90 3.95 8.03
N ILE A 34 -0.20 4.33 9.09
CA ILE A 34 1.12 4.96 8.96
C ILE A 34 2.16 3.85 9.06
N LEU A 35 2.94 3.67 7.99
CA LEU A 35 4.06 2.75 7.97
C LEU A 35 5.36 3.52 8.14
N MET A 36 6.28 2.92 8.87
CA MET A 36 7.60 3.49 9.15
C MET A 36 8.66 2.61 8.51
N ASP A 37 9.54 3.24 7.75
CA ASP A 37 10.66 2.55 7.10
C ASP A 37 11.96 3.30 7.43
N ASP A 38 12.92 2.57 8.00
CA ASP A 38 14.21 3.14 8.37
C ASP A 38 15.38 2.44 7.63
N THR A 39 15.09 1.65 6.61
CA THR A 39 16.11 0.86 5.92
C THR A 39 17.10 1.69 5.11
N GLY A 40 16.73 2.91 4.73
CA GLY A 40 17.58 3.79 3.95
C GLY A 40 18.48 4.70 4.77
N GLY A 41 18.61 4.47 6.07
CA GLY A 41 19.40 5.32 6.95
C GLY A 41 18.67 6.57 7.42
N LEU A 42 17.48 6.83 6.90
CA LEU A 42 16.61 7.91 7.29
C LEU A 42 15.22 7.32 7.55
N THR A 43 14.63 7.67 8.70
CA THR A 43 13.30 7.18 9.03
C THR A 43 12.25 7.90 8.19
N CYS A 44 11.48 7.15 7.43
CA CYS A 44 10.40 7.67 6.60
C CYS A 44 9.06 7.19 7.11
N TYR A 45 8.07 8.09 7.14
CA TYR A 45 6.69 7.77 7.47
C TYR A 45 5.83 7.97 6.22
N LYS A 46 4.90 7.05 5.99
CA LYS A 46 3.97 7.14 4.85
C LYS A 46 2.58 6.73 5.29
N CYS A 47 1.58 7.39 4.76
CA CYS A 47 0.20 7.04 5.04
C CYS A 47 -0.42 6.27 3.88
N PHE A 48 -1.03 5.14 4.21
CA PHE A 48 -1.76 4.31 3.26
C PHE A 48 -3.20 4.18 3.72
N ASN A 49 -4.14 4.30 2.79
CA ASN A 49 -5.54 4.01 3.06
C ASN A 49 -5.80 2.59 2.57
N LEU A 50 -6.20 1.70 3.48
CA LEU A 50 -6.41 0.29 3.19
C LEU A 50 -7.90 -0.03 3.28
N VAL A 51 -8.47 -0.57 2.20
CA VAL A 51 -9.87 -0.98 2.19
C VAL A 51 -9.94 -2.40 1.67
N LEU A 52 -10.47 -3.31 2.50
CA LEU A 52 -10.72 -4.68 2.09
C LEU A 52 -12.03 -4.72 1.32
N ARG A 53 -11.95 -4.92 0.00
CA ARG A 53 -13.14 -4.92 -0.86
C ARG A 53 -13.86 -6.26 -0.82
N SER A 54 -13.10 -7.33 -0.62
CA SER A 54 -13.63 -8.68 -0.43
C SER A 54 -12.59 -9.48 0.32
N SER A 55 -12.87 -10.74 0.63
CA SER A 55 -11.88 -11.59 1.27
C SER A 55 -10.62 -11.80 0.41
N ASN A 56 -10.69 -11.47 -0.88
CA ASN A 56 -9.61 -11.72 -1.83
C ASN A 56 -9.03 -10.46 -2.46
N VAL A 57 -9.55 -9.28 -2.14
CA VAL A 57 -9.11 -8.03 -2.78
C VAL A 57 -8.90 -6.94 -1.74
N LEU A 58 -7.68 -6.44 -1.68
CA LEU A 58 -7.30 -5.30 -0.84
C LEU A 58 -6.99 -4.12 -1.74
N GLN A 59 -7.67 -3.00 -1.53
CA GLN A 59 -7.45 -1.77 -2.25
C GLN A 59 -6.67 -0.80 -1.38
N ILE A 60 -5.57 -0.30 -1.90
CA ILE A 60 -4.68 0.61 -1.18
C ILE A 60 -4.59 1.91 -1.95
N HIS A 61 -4.71 3.02 -1.23
CA HIS A 61 -4.46 4.35 -1.80
C HIS A 61 -3.35 5.03 -1.01
N THR A 62 -2.49 5.72 -1.72
CA THR A 62 -1.43 6.53 -1.11
C THR A 62 -1.14 7.76 -1.96
N ALA A 63 -0.61 8.79 -1.34
CA ALA A 63 -0.24 10.01 -2.06
C ALA A 63 0.98 9.78 -2.97
N GLY A 64 1.87 8.89 -2.56
CA GLY A 64 3.02 8.51 -3.37
C GLY A 64 3.94 7.57 -2.64
N LEU A 65 4.39 6.52 -3.32
CA LEU A 65 5.30 5.54 -2.74
C LEU A 65 6.72 6.07 -2.57
N ASP A 66 7.08 7.08 -3.36
CA ASP A 66 8.41 7.66 -3.38
C ASP A 66 8.58 8.79 -2.36
N LYS A 67 7.52 9.19 -1.69
CA LYS A 67 7.60 10.26 -0.69
C LYS A 67 8.16 9.74 0.62
N CYS A 68 9.02 10.53 1.24
CA CYS A 68 9.60 10.24 2.54
C CYS A 68 9.31 11.40 3.47
N TYR A 69 8.39 11.22 4.41
CA TYR A 69 8.13 12.21 5.44
C TYR A 69 8.91 11.81 6.68
N THR A 70 9.63 12.78 7.25
CA THR A 70 10.49 12.53 8.41
C THR A 70 9.74 12.62 9.73
N THR A 71 8.49 13.06 9.71
CA THR A 71 7.66 13.13 10.90
C THR A 71 6.31 12.45 10.65
N GLU A 72 5.75 11.90 11.72
CA GLU A 72 4.44 11.26 11.66
C GLU A 72 3.35 12.27 11.26
N GLU A 73 3.45 13.49 11.79
CA GLU A 73 2.44 14.53 11.55
C GLU A 73 2.34 14.89 10.07
N ARG A 74 3.47 14.93 9.37
CA ARG A 74 3.47 15.21 7.95
C ARG A 74 2.87 14.08 7.14
N ALA A 75 3.17 12.84 7.53
CA ALA A 75 2.58 11.68 6.88
C ALA A 75 1.08 11.65 7.09
N MET A 76 0.62 11.96 8.30
CA MET A 76 -0.82 12.01 8.60
C MET A 76 -1.53 13.08 7.79
N ALA A 77 -0.91 14.24 7.60
CA ALA A 77 -1.48 15.31 6.81
C ALA A 77 -1.64 14.94 5.33
N ASP A 78 -0.88 13.94 4.88
CA ASP A 78 -0.90 13.50 3.49
C ASP A 78 -1.70 12.19 3.29
N CYS A 79 -2.44 11.76 4.32
CA CYS A 79 -3.32 10.61 4.18
C CYS A 79 -4.36 10.86 3.08
N PRO A 80 -4.57 9.89 2.18
CA PRO A 80 -5.57 10.06 1.12
C PRO A 80 -6.96 10.28 1.71
N SER A 81 -7.61 11.37 1.29
CA SER A 81 -8.98 11.67 1.67
C SER A 81 -9.95 11.03 0.68
N ASP A 82 -11.23 10.92 1.07
CA ASP A 82 -12.26 10.42 0.17
C ASP A 82 -12.35 11.24 -1.11
N MET A 83 -12.16 12.56 -0.98
CA MET A 83 -12.19 13.44 -2.15
C MET A 83 -11.02 13.15 -3.09
N MET A 84 -9.82 12.98 -2.56
CA MET A 84 -8.65 12.65 -3.37
C MET A 84 -8.83 11.32 -4.09
N ILE A 85 -9.41 10.34 -3.41
CA ILE A 85 -9.66 9.01 -4.00
C ILE A 85 -10.69 9.12 -5.11
N ARG A 86 -11.79 9.81 -4.88
CA ARG A 86 -12.84 9.99 -5.90
C ARG A 86 -12.35 10.77 -7.11
N GLU A 87 -11.46 11.75 -6.90
CA GLU A 87 -10.90 12.54 -7.99
C GLU A 87 -9.69 11.89 -8.64
N GLN A 88 -9.34 10.69 -8.20
CA GLN A 88 -8.20 9.91 -8.73
C GLN A 88 -6.87 10.64 -8.59
N ARG A 89 -6.71 11.43 -7.52
CA ARG A 89 -5.48 12.13 -7.22
C ARG A 89 -4.53 11.32 -6.33
N ALA A 90 -5.03 10.27 -5.72
CA ALA A 90 -4.21 9.34 -4.95
C ALA A 90 -3.86 8.14 -5.82
N ARG A 91 -2.63 7.63 -5.64
CA ARG A 91 -2.20 6.43 -6.35
C ARG A 91 -2.97 5.23 -5.80
N GLU A 92 -3.49 4.40 -6.71
CA GLU A 92 -4.24 3.21 -6.35
C GLU A 92 -3.40 1.96 -6.60
N ILE A 93 -3.41 1.05 -5.63
CA ILE A 93 -2.75 -0.24 -5.74
C ILE A 93 -3.78 -1.30 -5.37
N MET A 94 -4.05 -2.21 -6.31
CA MET A 94 -4.97 -3.31 -6.06
C MET A 94 -4.17 -4.58 -5.81
N LEU A 95 -4.46 -5.24 -4.69
CA LEU A 95 -3.79 -6.47 -4.32
C LEU A 95 -4.82 -7.60 -4.30
N TYR A 96 -4.46 -8.73 -4.92
CA TYR A 96 -5.33 -9.89 -5.05
C TYR A 96 -4.72 -11.06 -4.29
N ARG A 97 -5.55 -11.78 -3.55
CA ARG A 97 -5.10 -12.89 -2.72
C ARG A 97 -4.53 -14.00 -3.59
N LYS A 98 -3.35 -14.47 -3.19
CA LYS A 98 -2.74 -15.65 -3.76
C LYS A 98 -3.27 -16.87 -3.01
N PHE A 99 -3.43 -18.00 -3.71
CA PHE A 99 -4.02 -19.20 -3.09
C PHE A 99 -3.15 -19.86 -2.03
N PHE A 100 -1.87 -19.50 -1.94
CA PHE A 100 -1.00 -20.13 -0.97
C PHE A 100 -0.98 -19.30 0.31
N LEU A 101 -1.38 -19.94 1.40
CA LEU A 101 -1.27 -19.36 2.72
C LEU A 101 -0.18 -20.11 3.45
N THR A 102 0.80 -19.37 3.95
CA THR A 102 1.70 -19.87 4.96
C THR A 102 1.39 -19.08 6.23
N ASP A 103 1.28 -19.77 7.31
CA ASP A 103 0.86 -19.40 8.66
C ASP A 103 0.54 -17.92 8.91
N ASP A 104 1.54 -17.07 9.06
CA ASP A 104 1.31 -15.67 9.47
C ASP A 104 1.54 -14.67 8.34
N VAL A 105 1.72 -15.15 7.12
CA VAL A 105 2.02 -14.27 5.98
C VAL A 105 0.95 -14.42 4.92
N LEU A 106 0.36 -13.29 4.54
CA LEU A 106 -0.56 -13.21 3.43
C LEU A 106 0.19 -12.70 2.21
N TYR A 107 0.27 -13.55 1.18
CA TYR A 107 0.88 -13.16 -0.09
C TYR A 107 -0.19 -12.65 -1.02
N LEU A 108 0.01 -11.45 -1.54
CA LEU A 108 -0.93 -10.81 -2.43
C LEU A 108 -0.25 -10.49 -3.76
N HIS A 109 -1.00 -10.64 -4.84
CA HIS A 109 -0.55 -10.24 -6.16
C HIS A 109 -0.87 -8.77 -6.39
N HIS A 110 0.14 -8.01 -6.81
CA HIS A 110 -0.05 -6.67 -7.32
C HIS A 110 -0.11 -6.76 -8.83
N ARG A 111 -1.26 -6.47 -9.40
CA ARG A 111 -1.44 -6.47 -10.85
C ARG A 111 -1.13 -5.09 -11.41
N THR A 112 -0.20 -5.06 -12.35
CA THR A 112 0.19 -3.82 -13.02
C THR A 112 -0.16 -3.95 -14.50
N ILE A 113 -0.83 -2.94 -15.04
CA ILE A 113 -1.17 -2.86 -16.46
C ILE A 113 -0.26 -1.84 -17.11
N HIS A 114 0.43 -2.29 -18.14
CA HIS A 114 1.36 -1.44 -18.90
C HIS A 114 0.83 -1.12 -20.28
#